data_2018cda9ae69fff3ec14222d28d6fead
#
_entry.id   2018cda9ae69fff3ec14222d28d6fead
#
_cell.length_a   1.000
_cell.length_b   1.000
_cell.length_c   1.000
_cell.angle_alpha   90.00
_cell.angle_beta   90.00
_cell.angle_gamma   90.00
#
_symmetry.space_group_name_H-M   'P 1'
#
loop_
_entity.id
_entity.type
_entity.pdbx_description
1 polymer ?
#
loop_
_entity_poly.entity_id
_entity_poly.type
_entity_poly.pdbx_seq_one_letter_code
_entity_poly.pdbx_strand_id
1 'polypeptide(L)'
;NCKKDFLKKEKCAAGEYCSCKAISEFKNLDVLEIDGAQHTGVDSTKELIASCMYAPTTAKYKVIIADEFQMLSKSSFAALLKTLEEPPPHLKFVFCTTEVRKIPVTIISRCQRFDLHRVSIRDLVANLKKISKIENGKISDGALTLIAKAAEGSVRDSLSLLDRALISQKVEKKEIEENFIRKMLGIADKSKLLYLLNFIFQGDQKKSIELLRETINEGIEPKNLINDLLEMIYFIQQKSSVGNFESDLTISETESEIIDSLSKSVNSSTLILFWQFLLKGLDELSIVANPILSLEMLVIKLLHLKN
;
A
#
# COMPACT_ATOMS: atom_id res chain seq x y z
N ASN A 1 29.65 -10.80 3.20
CA ASN A 1 30.46 -11.31 4.32
C ASN A 1 30.61 -12.84 4.33
N CYS A 2 29.84 -13.59 3.55
CA CYS A 2 30.02 -15.04 3.37
C CYS A 2 31.13 -15.30 2.33
N LYS A 3 32.02 -16.29 2.61
CA LYS A 3 33.11 -16.67 1.70
C LYS A 3 32.65 -17.46 0.46
N LYS A 4 31.36 -17.83 0.35
CA LYS A 4 30.79 -18.58 -0.78
C LYS A 4 29.98 -17.69 -1.71
N ASP A 5 30.10 -17.93 -3.00
CA ASP A 5 29.40 -17.20 -4.06
C ASP A 5 27.87 -17.35 -3.94
N PHE A 6 27.19 -16.29 -3.56
CA PHE A 6 25.72 -16.23 -3.46
C PHE A 6 25.01 -16.53 -4.79
N LEU A 7 25.70 -16.36 -5.91
CA LEU A 7 25.18 -16.60 -7.26
C LEU A 7 25.00 -18.08 -7.59
N LYS A 8 25.59 -19.00 -6.84
CA LYS A 8 25.55 -20.45 -7.13
C LYS A 8 24.49 -21.24 -6.37
N LYS A 9 23.50 -20.61 -5.72
CA LYS A 9 22.42 -21.31 -4.97
C LYS A 9 22.90 -22.41 -3.99
N GLU A 10 24.18 -22.46 -3.65
CA GLU A 10 24.68 -23.39 -2.65
C GLU A 10 24.22 -22.93 -1.27
N LYS A 11 23.39 -23.76 -0.63
CA LYS A 11 23.05 -23.56 0.79
C LYS A 11 24.35 -23.38 1.57
N CYS A 12 24.43 -22.30 2.31
CA CYS A 12 25.52 -22.13 3.28
C CYS A 12 25.53 -23.40 4.13
N ALA A 13 26.58 -24.19 4.05
CA ALA A 13 26.73 -25.33 4.93
C ALA A 13 26.82 -24.77 6.34
N ALA A 14 25.70 -24.85 7.06
CA ALA A 14 25.54 -24.29 8.40
C ALA A 14 26.40 -25.07 9.39
N GLY A 15 27.66 -24.69 9.47
CA GLY A 15 28.44 -24.87 10.73
C GLY A 15 27.99 -23.76 11.70
N GLU A 16 28.16 -23.97 12.97
CA GLU A 16 27.70 -23.14 14.10
C GLU A 16 28.04 -21.62 14.02
N TYR A 17 28.81 -21.16 13.04
CA TYR A 17 29.30 -19.80 12.87
C TYR A 17 29.03 -19.22 11.46
N CYS A 18 27.84 -19.45 10.89
CA CYS A 18 27.49 -18.80 9.63
C CYS A 18 27.11 -17.32 9.86
N SER A 19 27.89 -16.39 9.31
CA SER A 19 27.58 -14.96 9.36
C SER A 19 26.16 -14.64 8.87
N CYS A 20 25.64 -15.39 7.89
CA CYS A 20 24.27 -15.20 7.38
C CYS A 20 23.21 -15.48 8.44
N LYS A 21 23.37 -16.53 9.26
CA LYS A 21 22.46 -16.85 10.35
C LYS A 21 22.53 -15.80 11.45
N ALA A 22 23.74 -15.42 11.84
CA ALA A 22 23.96 -14.37 12.86
C ALA A 22 23.36 -13.00 12.40
N ILE A 23 23.46 -12.66 11.11
CA ILE A 23 22.86 -11.46 10.55
C ILE A 23 21.31 -11.56 10.56
N SER A 24 20.73 -12.68 10.13
CA SER A 24 19.28 -12.87 10.12
C SER A 24 18.66 -12.90 11.52
N GLU A 25 19.44 -13.26 12.54
CA GLU A 25 19.05 -13.25 13.95
C GLU A 25 19.42 -11.94 14.69
N PHE A 26 19.89 -10.90 13.97
CA PHE A 26 20.35 -9.62 14.54
C PHE A 26 21.46 -9.75 15.60
N LYS A 27 22.28 -10.81 15.52
CA LYS A 27 23.37 -11.12 16.48
C LYS A 27 24.77 -10.79 15.97
N ASN A 28 24.87 -10.22 14.76
CA ASN A 28 26.18 -9.94 14.16
C ASN A 28 26.68 -8.56 14.60
N LEU A 29 27.82 -8.49 15.25
CA LEU A 29 28.40 -7.25 15.77
C LEU A 29 28.93 -6.31 14.68
N ASP A 30 29.19 -6.83 13.48
CA ASP A 30 29.72 -6.06 12.36
C ASP A 30 28.65 -5.59 11.39
N VAL A 31 27.37 -5.95 11.61
CA VAL A 31 26.20 -5.47 10.86
C VAL A 31 25.26 -4.79 11.85
N LEU A 32 25.22 -3.47 11.79
CA LEU A 32 24.39 -2.65 12.65
C LEU A 32 23.21 -2.11 11.84
N GLU A 33 22.01 -2.33 12.35
CA GLU A 33 20.78 -1.76 11.79
C GLU A 33 20.28 -0.68 12.76
N ILE A 34 20.06 0.51 12.23
CA ILE A 34 19.58 1.67 12.97
C ILE A 34 18.32 2.22 12.31
N ASP A 35 17.38 2.66 13.13
CA ASP A 35 16.18 3.36 12.69
C ASP A 35 16.42 4.88 12.82
N GLY A 36 16.40 5.58 11.70
CA GLY A 36 16.56 7.03 11.65
C GLY A 36 15.51 7.79 12.46
N ALA A 37 14.31 7.22 12.65
CA ALA A 37 13.27 7.82 13.47
C ALA A 37 13.63 7.82 14.98
N GLN A 38 14.36 6.82 15.45
CA GLN A 38 14.82 6.72 16.84
C GLN A 38 16.13 7.46 17.08
N HIS A 39 16.97 7.60 16.06
CA HIS A 39 18.33 8.17 16.14
C HIS A 39 18.43 9.55 15.48
N THR A 40 17.44 10.42 15.66
CA THR A 40 17.40 11.74 15.04
C THR A 40 18.48 12.71 15.51
N GLY A 41 19.05 12.47 16.70
CA GLY A 41 19.99 13.37 17.38
C GLY A 41 21.40 13.32 16.80
N VAL A 42 22.12 14.46 16.91
CA VAL A 42 23.52 14.58 16.46
C VAL A 42 24.45 13.71 17.28
N ASP A 43 24.20 13.56 18.57
CA ASP A 43 25.10 12.84 19.48
C ASP A 43 25.05 11.33 19.22
N SER A 44 23.87 10.76 19.01
CA SER A 44 23.73 9.36 18.57
C SER A 44 24.40 9.11 17.21
N THR A 45 24.33 10.09 16.30
CA THR A 45 25.03 10.00 15.00
C THR A 45 26.55 10.06 15.19
N LYS A 46 27.07 10.87 16.08
CA LYS A 46 28.52 10.93 16.40
C LYS A 46 29.03 9.64 17.03
N GLU A 47 28.26 9.04 17.95
CA GLU A 47 28.58 7.74 18.53
C GLU A 47 28.61 6.64 17.47
N LEU A 48 27.64 6.64 16.55
CA LEU A 48 27.65 5.75 15.41
C LEU A 48 28.92 5.91 14.57
N ILE A 49 29.26 7.16 14.19
CA ILE A 49 30.48 7.47 13.42
C ILE A 49 31.72 7.00 14.16
N ALA A 50 31.82 7.26 15.45
CA ALA A 50 32.92 6.79 16.26
C ALA A 50 33.05 5.25 16.25
N SER A 51 31.91 4.56 16.33
CA SER A 51 31.85 3.10 16.21
C SER A 51 32.34 2.59 14.85
N CYS A 52 32.10 3.36 13.77
CA CYS A 52 32.50 3.00 12.42
C CYS A 52 34.02 3.01 12.18
N MET A 53 34.75 3.75 12.99
CA MET A 53 36.24 3.83 12.88
C MET A 53 36.95 2.55 13.30
N TYR A 54 36.32 1.72 14.13
CA TYR A 54 36.89 0.45 14.55
C TYR A 54 36.74 -0.61 13.47
N ALA A 55 37.77 -1.42 13.29
CA ALA A 55 37.77 -2.54 12.37
C ALA A 55 36.68 -3.59 12.72
N PRO A 56 36.14 -4.31 11.73
CA PRO A 56 35.21 -5.39 12.00
C PRO A 56 35.85 -6.52 12.79
N THR A 57 35.09 -7.13 13.69
CA THR A 57 35.56 -8.18 14.60
C THR A 57 35.56 -9.56 13.93
N THR A 58 34.51 -9.91 13.23
CA THR A 58 34.29 -11.27 12.68
C THR A 58 34.08 -11.27 11.17
N ALA A 59 33.60 -10.15 10.61
CA ALA A 59 33.28 -10.03 9.19
C ALA A 59 34.40 -9.34 8.39
N LYS A 60 34.24 -9.32 7.06
CA LYS A 60 35.14 -8.59 6.16
C LYS A 60 34.89 -7.09 6.19
N TYR A 61 33.65 -6.72 6.33
CA TYR A 61 33.16 -5.33 6.30
C TYR A 61 32.28 -5.07 7.52
N LYS A 62 32.41 -3.88 8.07
CA LYS A 62 31.42 -3.31 8.97
C LYS A 62 30.34 -2.67 8.12
N VAL A 63 29.08 -3.07 8.31
CA VAL A 63 27.94 -2.62 7.52
C VAL A 63 26.97 -1.88 8.44
N ILE A 64 26.63 -0.66 8.08
CA ILE A 64 25.64 0.14 8.77
C ILE A 64 24.43 0.25 7.85
N ILE A 65 23.29 -0.27 8.30
CA ILE A 65 22.01 -0.15 7.61
C ILE A 65 21.20 0.90 8.37
N ALA A 66 20.91 2.02 7.71
CA ALA A 66 20.08 3.07 8.31
C ALA A 66 18.72 3.10 7.57
N ASP A 67 17.69 2.62 8.26
CA ASP A 67 16.31 2.70 7.78
C ASP A 67 15.72 4.07 8.10
N GLU A 68 14.69 4.48 7.33
CA GLU A 68 14.05 5.80 7.44
C GLU A 68 15.07 6.96 7.52
N PHE A 69 16.12 6.86 6.69
CA PHE A 69 17.28 7.76 6.73
C PHE A 69 16.93 9.24 6.59
N GLN A 70 15.80 9.57 5.93
CA GLN A 70 15.28 10.95 5.81
C GLN A 70 14.83 11.57 7.15
N MET A 71 14.71 10.78 8.23
CA MET A 71 14.28 11.27 9.54
C MET A 71 15.43 11.89 10.35
N LEU A 72 16.67 11.74 9.88
CA LEU A 72 17.82 12.35 10.53
C LEU A 72 17.78 13.88 10.47
N SER A 73 18.31 14.52 11.49
CA SER A 73 18.43 15.98 11.55
C SER A 73 19.44 16.52 10.53
N LYS A 74 19.32 17.79 10.16
CA LYS A 74 20.29 18.46 9.26
C LYS A 74 21.71 18.41 9.84
N SER A 75 21.86 18.53 11.15
CA SER A 75 23.14 18.43 11.84
C SER A 75 23.71 17.02 11.86
N SER A 76 22.86 15.98 11.92
CA SER A 76 23.27 14.58 11.78
C SER A 76 23.77 14.30 10.36
N PHE A 77 23.10 14.79 9.33
CA PHE A 77 23.58 14.71 7.96
C PHE A 77 24.96 15.38 7.79
N ALA A 78 25.16 16.58 8.36
CA ALA A 78 26.43 17.28 8.29
C ALA A 78 27.58 16.49 8.98
N ALA A 79 27.29 15.83 10.11
CA ALA A 79 28.26 15.01 10.80
C ALA A 79 28.69 13.78 9.98
N LEU A 80 27.80 13.19 9.21
CA LEU A 80 28.06 12.03 8.34
C LEU A 80 28.91 12.36 7.10
N LEU A 81 28.86 13.61 6.61
CA LEU A 81 29.52 13.99 5.35
C LEU A 81 31.00 13.64 5.33
N LYS A 82 31.76 13.95 6.39
CA LYS A 82 33.20 13.65 6.46
C LYS A 82 33.49 12.15 6.30
N THR A 83 32.69 11.31 6.94
CA THR A 83 32.86 9.85 6.86
C THR A 83 32.44 9.29 5.50
N LEU A 84 31.49 9.95 4.82
CA LEU A 84 31.08 9.58 3.47
C LEU A 84 32.05 10.07 2.39
N GLU A 85 32.81 11.14 2.65
CA GLU A 85 33.85 11.62 1.75
C GLU A 85 35.08 10.72 1.80
N GLU A 86 35.51 10.35 3.00
CA GLU A 86 36.69 9.52 3.23
C GLU A 86 36.33 8.30 4.10
N PRO A 87 35.55 7.34 3.54
CA PRO A 87 35.13 6.19 4.32
C PRO A 87 36.28 5.23 4.60
N PRO A 88 36.40 4.67 5.83
CA PRO A 88 37.33 3.58 6.09
C PRO A 88 37.08 2.42 5.11
N PRO A 89 38.14 1.75 4.62
CA PRO A 89 38.04 0.71 3.59
C PRO A 89 37.18 -0.48 3.98
N HIS A 90 37.02 -0.69 5.27
CA HIS A 90 36.20 -1.76 5.85
C HIS A 90 34.74 -1.37 6.08
N LEU A 91 34.36 -0.09 5.89
CA LEU A 91 33.02 0.42 6.19
C LEU A 91 32.14 0.42 4.94
N LYS A 92 30.89 0.00 5.10
CA LYS A 92 29.83 0.09 4.09
C LYS A 92 28.56 0.65 4.71
N PHE A 93 27.98 1.63 4.04
CA PHE A 93 26.65 2.18 4.40
C PHE A 93 25.57 1.67 3.45
N VAL A 94 24.43 1.36 4.00
CA VAL A 94 23.17 1.09 3.24
C VAL A 94 22.13 2.02 3.82
N PHE A 95 21.71 3.01 3.04
CA PHE A 95 20.68 3.97 3.45
C PHE A 95 19.35 3.60 2.78
N CYS A 96 18.31 3.37 3.60
CA CYS A 96 16.97 3.10 3.14
C CYS A 96 16.10 4.34 3.38
N THR A 97 15.32 4.73 2.40
CA THR A 97 14.45 5.91 2.49
C THR A 97 13.22 5.77 1.62
N THR A 98 12.09 6.26 2.10
CA THR A 98 10.86 6.45 1.33
C THR A 98 10.80 7.83 0.68
N GLU A 99 11.60 8.82 1.16
CA GLU A 99 11.54 10.22 0.72
C GLU A 99 12.93 10.75 0.33
N VAL A 100 13.40 10.41 -0.86
CA VAL A 100 14.72 10.84 -1.37
C VAL A 100 14.88 12.37 -1.36
N ARG A 101 13.80 13.12 -1.59
CA ARG A 101 13.83 14.60 -1.65
C ARG A 101 14.21 15.27 -0.32
N LYS A 102 14.05 14.58 0.81
CA LYS A 102 14.45 15.07 2.13
C LYS A 102 15.94 14.89 2.41
N ILE A 103 16.63 14.05 1.65
CA ILE A 103 18.06 13.79 1.83
C ILE A 103 18.86 14.85 1.10
N PRO A 104 19.89 15.47 1.72
CA PRO A 104 20.74 16.46 1.07
C PRO A 104 21.45 15.88 -0.16
N VAL A 105 21.48 16.67 -1.24
CA VAL A 105 22.12 16.28 -2.51
C VAL A 105 23.60 15.94 -2.30
N THR A 106 24.28 16.58 -1.34
CA THR A 106 25.65 16.31 -0.95
C THR A 106 25.91 14.88 -0.49
N ILE A 107 24.90 14.22 0.10
CA ILE A 107 24.94 12.80 0.48
C ILE A 107 24.61 11.92 -0.72
N ILE A 108 23.54 12.23 -1.43
CA ILE A 108 23.07 11.45 -2.59
C ILE A 108 24.19 11.34 -3.65
N SER A 109 24.93 12.42 -3.89
CA SER A 109 26.03 12.45 -4.87
C SER A 109 27.20 11.51 -4.55
N ARG A 110 27.29 11.04 -3.31
CA ARG A 110 28.33 10.10 -2.83
C ARG A 110 27.83 8.68 -2.67
N CYS A 111 26.56 8.44 -2.99
CA CYS A 111 25.91 7.14 -2.87
C CYS A 111 25.55 6.58 -4.24
N GLN A 112 25.64 5.27 -4.38
CA GLN A 112 25.00 4.58 -5.50
C GLN A 112 23.52 4.41 -5.15
N ARG A 113 22.64 4.91 -6.01
CA ARG A 113 21.19 4.84 -5.83
C ARG A 113 20.60 3.61 -6.51
N PHE A 114 19.68 2.96 -5.81
CA PHE A 114 18.86 1.85 -6.30
C PHE A 114 17.40 2.18 -6.02
N ASP A 115 16.62 2.35 -7.08
CA ASP A 115 15.18 2.60 -6.95
C ASP A 115 14.43 1.27 -6.90
N LEU A 116 13.63 1.09 -5.84
CA LEU A 116 12.77 -0.07 -5.67
C LEU A 116 11.34 0.31 -6.06
N HIS A 117 10.74 -0.49 -6.92
CA HIS A 117 9.38 -0.27 -7.40
C HIS A 117 8.38 -1.09 -6.59
N ARG A 118 7.12 -0.65 -6.61
CA ARG A 118 6.00 -1.43 -6.07
C ARG A 118 5.88 -2.73 -6.84
N VAL A 119 5.53 -3.80 -6.11
CA VAL A 119 5.38 -5.14 -6.68
C VAL A 119 4.08 -5.23 -7.48
N SER A 120 4.12 -5.91 -8.62
CA SER A 120 2.92 -6.09 -9.45
C SER A 120 1.86 -6.95 -8.71
N ILE A 121 0.59 -6.70 -9.02
CA ILE A 121 -0.53 -7.48 -8.44
C ILE A 121 -0.32 -8.97 -8.72
N ARG A 122 0.13 -9.33 -9.93
CA ARG A 122 0.39 -10.72 -10.33
C ARG A 122 1.43 -11.39 -9.43
N ASP A 123 2.53 -10.69 -9.14
CA ASP A 123 3.61 -11.23 -8.31
C ASP A 123 3.18 -11.30 -6.83
N LEU A 124 2.40 -10.32 -6.35
CA LEU A 124 1.81 -10.37 -5.01
C LEU A 124 0.88 -11.57 -4.86
N VAL A 125 -0.04 -11.81 -5.80
CA VAL A 125 -0.95 -12.96 -5.77
C VAL A 125 -0.16 -14.26 -5.77
N ALA A 126 0.88 -14.40 -6.60
CA ALA A 126 1.73 -15.58 -6.63
C ALA A 126 2.43 -15.83 -5.28
N ASN A 127 2.93 -14.75 -4.64
CA ASN A 127 3.55 -14.82 -3.32
C ASN A 127 2.54 -15.20 -2.23
N LEU A 128 1.38 -14.54 -2.20
CA LEU A 128 0.30 -14.82 -1.25
C LEU A 128 -0.19 -16.27 -1.37
N LYS A 129 -0.36 -16.78 -2.59
CA LYS A 129 -0.74 -18.16 -2.85
C LYS A 129 0.29 -19.17 -2.31
N LYS A 130 1.58 -18.85 -2.44
CA LYS A 130 2.67 -19.67 -1.89
C LYS A 130 2.62 -19.70 -0.36
N ILE A 131 2.44 -18.54 0.28
CA ILE A 131 2.42 -18.43 1.74
C ILE A 131 1.16 -19.04 2.34
N SER A 132 -0.01 -18.80 1.73
CA SER A 132 -1.27 -19.43 2.15
C SER A 132 -1.15 -20.96 2.17
N LYS A 133 -0.48 -21.57 1.18
CA LYS A 133 -0.23 -23.01 1.17
C LYS A 133 0.68 -23.47 2.30
N ILE A 134 1.71 -22.70 2.64
CA ILE A 134 2.63 -23.01 3.75
C ILE A 134 1.88 -22.97 5.08
N GLU A 135 0.98 -22.01 5.26
CA GLU A 135 0.15 -21.82 6.45
C GLU A 135 -1.11 -22.75 6.48
N ASN A 136 -1.27 -23.63 5.49
CA ASN A 136 -2.44 -24.51 5.33
C ASN A 136 -3.78 -23.75 5.23
N GLY A 137 -3.73 -22.52 4.71
CA GLY A 137 -4.91 -21.69 4.47
C GLY A 137 -5.67 -22.12 3.22
N LYS A 138 -7.00 -22.08 3.30
CA LYS A 138 -7.90 -22.28 2.15
C LYS A 138 -8.50 -20.95 1.76
N ILE A 139 -8.05 -20.39 0.66
CA ILE A 139 -8.45 -19.07 0.18
C ILE A 139 -8.62 -19.09 -1.33
N SER A 140 -9.67 -18.46 -1.83
CA SER A 140 -9.96 -18.41 -3.26
C SER A 140 -8.98 -17.46 -3.99
N ASP A 141 -8.74 -17.72 -5.28
CA ASP A 141 -7.86 -16.87 -6.10
C ASP A 141 -8.39 -15.43 -6.23
N GLY A 142 -9.71 -15.24 -6.24
CA GLY A 142 -10.34 -13.92 -6.23
C GLY A 142 -10.08 -13.15 -4.92
N ALA A 143 -10.18 -13.85 -3.77
CA ALA A 143 -9.86 -13.27 -2.46
C ALA A 143 -8.38 -12.84 -2.37
N LEU A 144 -7.45 -13.65 -2.87
CA LEU A 144 -6.03 -13.29 -2.96
C LEU A 144 -5.79 -12.06 -3.84
N THR A 145 -6.55 -11.96 -4.93
CA THR A 145 -6.47 -10.80 -5.84
C THR A 145 -6.95 -9.52 -5.16
N LEU A 146 -8.03 -9.58 -4.37
CA LEU A 146 -8.52 -8.43 -3.59
C LEU A 146 -7.50 -7.98 -2.55
N ILE A 147 -6.89 -8.92 -1.82
CA ILE A 147 -5.81 -8.60 -0.87
C ILE A 147 -4.62 -7.93 -1.58
N ALA A 148 -4.20 -8.48 -2.73
CA ALA A 148 -3.09 -7.92 -3.49
C ALA A 148 -3.37 -6.50 -4.01
N LYS A 149 -4.61 -6.22 -4.42
CA LYS A 149 -5.05 -4.87 -4.83
C LYS A 149 -5.04 -3.90 -3.65
N ALA A 150 -5.65 -4.28 -2.52
CA ALA A 150 -5.71 -3.46 -1.33
C ALA A 150 -4.32 -3.13 -0.75
N ALA A 151 -3.32 -3.99 -1.00
CA ALA A 151 -1.95 -3.78 -0.58
C ALA A 151 -1.15 -2.80 -1.47
N GLU A 152 -1.69 -2.36 -2.60
CA GLU A 152 -1.09 -1.35 -3.49
C GLU A 152 0.40 -1.58 -3.83
N GLY A 153 0.81 -2.83 -4.02
CA GLY A 153 2.20 -3.19 -4.32
C GLY A 153 3.12 -3.36 -3.11
N SER A 154 2.59 -3.27 -1.88
CA SER A 154 3.31 -3.52 -0.64
C SER A 154 3.22 -5.00 -0.25
N VAL A 155 4.38 -5.66 -0.18
CA VAL A 155 4.45 -7.07 0.29
C VAL A 155 4.10 -7.16 1.78
N ARG A 156 4.56 -6.21 2.61
CA ARG A 156 4.27 -6.17 4.05
C ARG A 156 2.77 -6.12 4.30
N ASP A 157 2.08 -5.16 3.65
CA ASP A 157 0.65 -4.95 3.87
C ASP A 157 -0.16 -6.15 3.33
N SER A 158 0.24 -6.71 2.18
CA SER A 158 -0.40 -7.90 1.63
C SER A 158 -0.31 -9.11 2.56
N LEU A 159 0.84 -9.30 3.23
CA LEU A 159 1.01 -10.38 4.20
C LEU A 159 0.23 -10.12 5.49
N SER A 160 0.18 -8.88 5.98
CA SER A 160 -0.61 -8.52 7.14
C SER A 160 -2.11 -8.74 6.92
N LEU A 161 -2.61 -8.39 5.73
CA LEU A 161 -4.00 -8.65 5.34
C LEU A 161 -4.28 -10.15 5.19
N LEU A 162 -3.35 -10.90 4.60
CA LEU A 162 -3.47 -12.36 4.50
C LEU A 162 -3.50 -13.01 5.88
N ASP A 163 -2.62 -12.62 6.79
CA ASP A 163 -2.56 -13.16 8.16
C ASP A 163 -3.88 -12.91 8.90
N ARG A 164 -4.41 -11.68 8.83
CA ARG A 164 -5.73 -11.34 9.37
C ARG A 164 -6.84 -12.22 8.82
N ALA A 165 -6.84 -12.50 7.52
CA ALA A 165 -7.81 -13.38 6.89
C ALA A 165 -7.67 -14.83 7.36
N LEU A 166 -6.44 -15.35 7.45
CA LEU A 166 -6.17 -16.72 7.92
C LEU A 166 -6.51 -16.93 9.39
N ILE A 167 -6.33 -15.92 10.26
CA ILE A 167 -6.77 -15.98 11.66
C ILE A 167 -8.29 -16.18 11.72
N SER A 168 -9.05 -15.42 10.94
CA SER A 168 -10.52 -15.56 10.89
C SER A 168 -10.94 -16.94 10.38
N GLN A 169 -10.21 -17.51 9.43
CA GLN A 169 -10.45 -18.88 8.94
C GLN A 169 -10.28 -19.93 10.05
N LYS A 170 -9.28 -19.77 10.91
CA LYS A 170 -9.06 -20.72 12.03
C LYS A 170 -10.26 -20.76 13.00
N VAL A 171 -10.99 -19.63 13.10
CA VAL A 171 -12.20 -19.52 13.96
C VAL A 171 -13.42 -20.11 13.26
N GLU A 172 -13.66 -19.72 12.00
CA GLU A 172 -14.89 -20.10 11.28
C GLU A 172 -14.81 -21.44 10.55
N LYS A 173 -13.60 -21.99 10.32
CA LYS A 173 -13.33 -23.26 9.61
C LYS A 173 -13.90 -23.32 8.17
N LYS A 174 -14.15 -22.16 7.55
CA LYS A 174 -14.65 -22.06 6.17
C LYS A 174 -13.54 -21.60 5.23
N GLU A 175 -13.71 -21.85 3.96
CA GLU A 175 -12.86 -21.29 2.91
C GLU A 175 -13.07 -19.76 2.85
N ILE A 176 -11.97 -19.02 2.65
CA ILE A 176 -12.03 -17.56 2.54
C ILE A 176 -12.40 -17.21 1.10
N GLU A 177 -13.60 -16.71 0.94
CA GLU A 177 -14.14 -16.21 -0.33
C GLU A 177 -13.96 -14.70 -0.48
N GLU A 178 -14.18 -14.19 -1.69
CA GLU A 178 -14.11 -12.75 -1.98
C GLU A 178 -14.99 -11.89 -1.08
N ASN A 179 -16.24 -12.33 -0.83
CA ASN A 179 -17.20 -11.60 -0.01
C ASN A 179 -16.71 -11.40 1.43
N PHE A 180 -15.97 -12.37 1.96
CA PHE A 180 -15.36 -12.23 3.27
C PHE A 180 -14.27 -11.15 3.27
N ILE A 181 -13.41 -11.15 2.26
CA ILE A 181 -12.34 -10.15 2.13
C ILE A 181 -12.92 -8.75 1.89
N ARG A 182 -13.97 -8.62 1.06
CA ARG A 182 -14.67 -7.33 0.85
C ARG A 182 -15.15 -6.75 2.18
N LYS A 183 -15.84 -7.56 2.99
CA LYS A 183 -16.29 -7.15 4.33
C LYS A 183 -15.13 -6.81 5.27
N MET A 184 -14.10 -7.63 5.29
CA MET A 184 -12.91 -7.41 6.14
C MET A 184 -12.18 -6.09 5.80
N LEU A 185 -12.14 -5.73 4.52
CA LEU A 185 -11.49 -4.52 4.01
C LEU A 185 -12.43 -3.30 4.00
N GLY A 186 -13.73 -3.50 4.21
CA GLY A 186 -14.73 -2.44 4.08
C GLY A 186 -14.87 -1.92 2.65
N ILE A 187 -14.68 -2.78 1.65
CA ILE A 187 -14.78 -2.46 0.23
C ILE A 187 -16.23 -2.70 -0.21
N ALA A 188 -16.85 -1.69 -0.82
CA ALA A 188 -18.19 -1.80 -1.36
C ALA A 188 -18.27 -2.77 -2.56
N ASP A 189 -19.43 -3.37 -2.76
CA ASP A 189 -19.71 -4.11 -3.97
C ASP A 189 -19.87 -3.13 -5.14
N LYS A 190 -18.98 -3.22 -6.15
CA LYS A 190 -19.00 -2.33 -7.32
C LYS A 190 -20.33 -2.35 -8.05
N SER A 191 -20.97 -3.50 -8.12
CA SER A 191 -22.31 -3.61 -8.74
C SER A 191 -23.34 -2.77 -7.98
N LYS A 192 -23.37 -2.81 -6.63
CA LYS A 192 -24.25 -2.00 -5.80
C LYS A 192 -23.99 -0.50 -5.99
N LEU A 193 -22.72 -0.10 -6.11
CA LEU A 193 -22.35 1.30 -6.36
C LEU A 193 -22.82 1.79 -7.74
N LEU A 194 -22.68 0.95 -8.76
CA LEU A 194 -23.17 1.26 -10.10
C LEU A 194 -24.70 1.38 -10.12
N TYR A 195 -25.42 0.52 -9.40
CA TYR A 195 -26.87 0.66 -9.22
C TYR A 195 -27.23 1.95 -8.45
N LEU A 196 -26.48 2.30 -7.41
CA LEU A 196 -26.67 3.55 -6.67
C LEU A 196 -26.51 4.75 -7.60
N LEU A 197 -25.44 4.80 -8.39
CA LEU A 197 -25.21 5.85 -9.39
C LEU A 197 -26.34 5.89 -10.43
N ASN A 198 -26.80 4.72 -10.89
CA ASN A 198 -27.93 4.66 -11.83
C ASN A 198 -29.20 5.27 -11.24
N PHE A 199 -29.54 4.95 -9.98
CA PHE A 199 -30.71 5.54 -9.32
C PHE A 199 -30.57 7.06 -9.13
N ILE A 200 -29.33 7.51 -8.77
CA ILE A 200 -29.03 8.94 -8.66
C ILE A 200 -29.22 9.63 -10.04
N PHE A 201 -28.68 9.05 -11.11
CA PHE A 201 -28.84 9.57 -12.47
C PHE A 201 -30.27 9.48 -12.99
N GLN A 202 -31.10 8.57 -12.50
CA GLN A 202 -32.54 8.53 -12.80
C GLN A 202 -33.34 9.54 -11.98
N GLY A 203 -32.79 10.05 -10.87
CA GLY A 203 -33.47 10.96 -9.95
C GLY A 203 -34.41 10.26 -8.95
N ASP A 204 -34.25 8.92 -8.79
CA ASP A 204 -35.02 8.14 -7.82
C ASP A 204 -34.44 8.29 -6.41
N GLN A 205 -34.89 9.33 -5.71
CA GLN A 205 -34.42 9.66 -4.37
C GLN A 205 -34.65 8.53 -3.36
N LYS A 206 -35.82 7.87 -3.43
CA LYS A 206 -36.18 6.84 -2.46
C LYS A 206 -35.25 5.63 -2.55
N LYS A 207 -35.09 5.09 -3.76
CA LYS A 207 -34.19 3.93 -3.97
C LYS A 207 -32.72 4.27 -3.72
N SER A 208 -32.27 5.48 -4.03
CA SER A 208 -30.92 5.92 -3.76
C SER A 208 -30.60 5.93 -2.28
N ILE A 209 -31.50 6.48 -1.44
CA ILE A 209 -31.28 6.53 0.02
C ILE A 209 -31.43 5.14 0.66
N GLU A 210 -32.37 4.32 0.21
CA GLU A 210 -32.53 2.94 0.71
C GLU A 210 -31.29 2.11 0.43
N LEU A 211 -30.79 2.11 -0.80
CA LEU A 211 -29.57 1.36 -1.17
C LEU A 211 -28.32 1.92 -0.47
N LEU A 212 -28.21 3.23 -0.29
CA LEU A 212 -27.12 3.84 0.46
C LEU A 212 -27.09 3.34 1.91
N ARG A 213 -28.24 3.34 2.58
CA ARG A 213 -28.35 2.86 3.98
C ARG A 213 -28.05 1.38 4.10
N GLU A 214 -28.52 0.56 3.14
CA GLU A 214 -28.16 -0.86 3.08
C GLU A 214 -26.64 -1.04 2.99
N THR A 215 -25.99 -0.30 2.11
CA THR A 215 -24.54 -0.36 1.89
C THR A 215 -23.75 0.04 3.15
N ILE A 216 -24.20 1.08 3.85
CA ILE A 216 -23.59 1.51 5.12
C ILE A 216 -23.79 0.46 6.23
N ASN A 217 -24.98 -0.15 6.31
CA ASN A 217 -25.29 -1.18 7.30
C ASN A 217 -24.45 -2.48 7.10
N GLU A 218 -23.91 -2.70 5.90
CA GLU A 218 -22.95 -3.76 5.62
C GLU A 218 -21.55 -3.49 6.23
N GLY A 219 -21.35 -2.34 6.87
CA GLY A 219 -20.11 -1.98 7.57
C GLY A 219 -19.11 -1.20 6.70
N ILE A 220 -19.54 -0.63 5.58
CA ILE A 220 -18.68 0.17 4.71
C ILE A 220 -18.55 1.58 5.30
N GLU A 221 -17.31 2.03 5.46
CA GLU A 221 -17.04 3.38 5.93
C GLU A 221 -17.45 4.44 4.89
N PRO A 222 -18.11 5.54 5.31
CA PRO A 222 -18.52 6.63 4.41
C PRO A 222 -17.40 7.18 3.52
N LYS A 223 -16.18 7.26 4.04
CA LYS A 223 -15.01 7.72 3.29
C LYS A 223 -14.65 6.76 2.15
N ASN A 224 -14.64 5.47 2.44
CA ASN A 224 -14.34 4.44 1.44
C ASN A 224 -15.42 4.42 0.36
N LEU A 225 -16.70 4.55 0.75
CA LEU A 225 -17.81 4.62 -0.19
C LEU A 225 -17.65 5.78 -1.18
N ILE A 226 -17.28 6.99 -0.72
CA ILE A 226 -17.04 8.12 -1.63
C ILE A 226 -15.85 7.84 -2.57
N ASN A 227 -14.77 7.26 -2.08
CA ASN A 227 -13.63 6.90 -2.92
C ASN A 227 -14.00 5.88 -3.99
N ASP A 228 -14.79 4.87 -3.63
CA ASP A 228 -15.29 3.87 -4.58
C ASP A 228 -16.23 4.50 -5.61
N LEU A 229 -17.09 5.45 -5.21
CA LEU A 229 -17.94 6.22 -6.13
C LEU A 229 -17.11 7.09 -7.10
N LEU A 230 -16.03 7.71 -6.62
CA LEU A 230 -15.10 8.45 -7.48
C LEU A 230 -14.47 7.51 -8.53
N GLU A 231 -14.02 6.33 -8.12
CA GLU A 231 -13.48 5.33 -9.05
C GLU A 231 -14.51 4.95 -10.14
N MET A 232 -15.77 4.71 -9.74
CA MET A 232 -16.83 4.38 -10.70
C MET A 232 -17.13 5.52 -11.67
N ILE A 233 -17.19 6.77 -11.20
CA ILE A 233 -17.40 7.93 -12.08
C ILE A 233 -16.22 8.09 -13.06
N TYR A 234 -14.97 7.85 -12.60
CA TYR A 234 -13.81 7.87 -13.47
C TYR A 234 -13.95 6.82 -14.60
N PHE A 235 -14.35 5.59 -14.27
CA PHE A 235 -14.54 4.54 -15.27
C PHE A 235 -15.65 4.90 -16.28
N ILE A 236 -16.78 5.44 -15.81
CA ILE A 236 -17.85 5.88 -16.69
C ILE A 236 -17.38 7.00 -17.63
N GLN A 237 -16.63 7.98 -17.10
CA GLN A 237 -16.09 9.09 -17.90
C GLN A 237 -15.04 8.60 -18.91
N GLN A 238 -14.15 7.71 -18.50
CA GLN A 238 -13.12 7.14 -19.38
C GLN A 238 -13.78 6.38 -20.55
N LYS A 239 -14.81 5.57 -20.27
CA LYS A 239 -15.57 4.87 -21.29
C LYS A 239 -16.26 5.82 -22.27
N SER A 240 -16.85 6.89 -21.76
CA SER A 240 -17.48 7.93 -22.60
C SER A 240 -16.49 8.64 -23.52
N SER A 241 -15.24 8.86 -23.07
CA SER A 241 -14.23 9.66 -23.80
C SER A 241 -13.35 8.84 -24.74
N VAL A 242 -12.97 7.62 -24.37
CA VAL A 242 -11.93 6.82 -25.08
C VAL A 242 -12.54 5.60 -25.80
N GLY A 243 -13.73 5.18 -25.44
CA GLY A 243 -14.50 4.14 -26.15
C GLY A 243 -14.09 2.68 -25.87
N ASN A 244 -12.84 2.37 -25.65
CA ASN A 244 -12.38 1.01 -25.30
C ASN A 244 -11.61 1.01 -23.99
N PHE A 245 -12.09 0.19 -23.04
CA PHE A 245 -11.28 -0.27 -21.96
C PHE A 245 -10.26 -1.29 -22.49
N GLU A 246 -8.97 -1.03 -22.38
CA GLU A 246 -8.05 -2.13 -22.18
C GLU A 246 -8.50 -2.77 -20.86
N SER A 247 -8.83 -4.06 -20.92
CA SER A 247 -9.43 -4.85 -19.86
C SER A 247 -8.67 -4.66 -18.56
N ASP A 248 -9.07 -3.68 -17.77
CA ASP A 248 -8.71 -3.63 -16.38
C ASP A 248 -9.33 -4.89 -15.75
N LEU A 249 -8.49 -5.82 -15.33
CA LEU A 249 -8.84 -7.10 -14.68
C LEU A 249 -9.73 -6.93 -13.43
N THR A 250 -10.25 -5.71 -13.21
CA THR A 250 -10.97 -5.28 -12.03
C THR A 250 -12.48 -5.18 -12.22
N ILE A 251 -12.99 -5.23 -13.46
CA ILE A 251 -14.39 -5.03 -13.78
C ILE A 251 -14.95 -6.33 -14.38
N SER A 252 -16.05 -6.84 -13.83
CA SER A 252 -16.77 -8.00 -14.38
C SER A 252 -17.52 -7.63 -15.67
N GLU A 253 -17.91 -8.63 -16.46
CA GLU A 253 -18.69 -8.40 -17.68
C GLU A 253 -20.01 -7.67 -17.39
N THR A 254 -20.69 -8.03 -16.30
CA THR A 254 -21.94 -7.39 -15.85
C THR A 254 -21.73 -5.94 -15.42
N GLU A 255 -20.66 -5.64 -14.74
CA GLU A 255 -20.29 -4.25 -14.36
C GLU A 255 -19.97 -3.42 -15.61
N SER A 256 -19.27 -4.00 -16.59
CA SER A 256 -18.96 -3.35 -17.86
C SER A 256 -20.22 -2.96 -18.64
N GLU A 257 -21.25 -3.83 -18.68
CA GLU A 257 -22.53 -3.54 -19.33
C GLU A 257 -23.27 -2.35 -18.67
N ILE A 258 -23.25 -2.30 -17.33
CA ILE A 258 -23.85 -1.18 -16.59
C ILE A 258 -23.09 0.13 -16.86
N ILE A 259 -21.75 0.08 -16.84
CA ILE A 259 -20.90 1.23 -17.16
C ILE A 259 -21.18 1.71 -18.60
N ASP A 260 -21.31 0.80 -19.56
CA ASP A 260 -21.63 1.13 -20.94
C ASP A 260 -23.00 1.81 -21.09
N SER A 261 -23.99 1.35 -20.34
CA SER A 261 -25.31 1.98 -20.34
C SER A 261 -25.31 3.39 -19.74
N LEU A 262 -24.57 3.55 -18.62
CA LEU A 262 -24.43 4.84 -17.94
C LEU A 262 -23.61 5.84 -18.76
N SER A 263 -22.53 5.39 -19.41
CA SER A 263 -21.69 6.26 -20.25
C SER A 263 -22.44 6.87 -21.44
N LYS A 264 -23.47 6.18 -21.93
CA LYS A 264 -24.33 6.67 -23.03
C LYS A 264 -25.48 7.56 -22.55
N SER A 265 -25.92 7.40 -21.30
CA SER A 265 -27.08 8.10 -20.73
C SER A 265 -26.74 9.40 -20.01
N VAL A 266 -25.47 9.56 -19.58
CA VAL A 266 -25.03 10.70 -18.76
C VAL A 266 -24.03 11.58 -19.52
N ASN A 267 -24.23 12.89 -19.45
CA ASN A 267 -23.34 13.85 -20.09
C ASN A 267 -22.02 13.99 -19.30
N SER A 268 -20.89 14.11 -20.02
CA SER A 268 -19.57 14.33 -19.42
C SER A 268 -19.51 15.52 -18.45
N SER A 269 -20.24 16.61 -18.75
CA SER A 269 -20.31 17.76 -17.84
C SER A 269 -20.94 17.40 -16.50
N THR A 270 -21.96 16.56 -16.48
CA THR A 270 -22.60 16.06 -15.26
C THR A 270 -21.61 15.18 -14.47
N LEU A 271 -20.87 14.29 -15.12
CA LEU A 271 -19.89 13.43 -14.48
C LEU A 271 -18.77 14.26 -13.80
N ILE A 272 -18.30 15.32 -14.45
CA ILE A 272 -17.29 16.23 -13.89
C ILE A 272 -17.84 16.97 -12.65
N LEU A 273 -19.09 17.44 -12.70
CA LEU A 273 -19.74 18.05 -11.54
C LEU A 273 -19.89 17.06 -10.40
N PHE A 274 -20.32 15.83 -10.67
CA PHE A 274 -20.41 14.77 -9.66
C PHE A 274 -19.07 14.50 -9.01
N TRP A 275 -18.00 14.41 -9.81
CA TRP A 275 -16.64 14.26 -9.32
C TRP A 275 -16.25 15.38 -8.33
N GLN A 276 -16.51 16.63 -8.69
CA GLN A 276 -16.21 17.79 -7.82
C GLN A 276 -17.01 17.75 -6.52
N PHE A 277 -18.31 17.39 -6.58
CA PHE A 277 -19.14 17.28 -5.38
C PHE A 277 -18.71 16.12 -4.47
N LEU A 278 -18.29 15.00 -5.03
CA LEU A 278 -17.76 13.88 -4.27
C LEU A 278 -16.43 14.24 -3.59
N LEU A 279 -15.50 14.91 -4.28
CA LEU A 279 -14.27 15.41 -3.67
C LEU A 279 -14.56 16.36 -2.51
N LYS A 280 -15.49 17.31 -2.71
CA LYS A 280 -15.90 18.21 -1.63
C LYS A 280 -16.57 17.46 -0.48
N GLY A 281 -17.38 16.45 -0.77
CA GLY A 281 -17.98 15.58 0.23
C GLY A 281 -16.94 14.81 1.05
N LEU A 282 -15.86 14.38 0.42
CA LEU A 282 -14.74 13.72 1.10
C LEU A 282 -14.07 14.65 2.14
N ASP A 283 -13.88 15.93 1.78
CA ASP A 283 -13.35 16.94 2.70
C ASP A 283 -14.35 17.23 3.83
N GLU A 284 -15.64 17.37 3.51
CA GLU A 284 -16.72 17.60 4.48
C GLU A 284 -16.79 16.46 5.53
N LEU A 285 -16.59 15.19 5.13
CA LEU A 285 -16.59 14.04 6.05
C LEU A 285 -15.53 14.13 7.16
N SER A 286 -14.41 14.81 6.90
CA SER A 286 -13.35 14.97 7.89
C SER A 286 -13.67 15.97 8.99
N ILE A 287 -14.69 16.82 8.78
CA ILE A 287 -15.03 17.96 9.65
C ILE A 287 -16.33 17.72 10.43
N VAL A 288 -17.25 16.91 9.87
CA VAL A 288 -18.58 16.72 10.46
C VAL A 288 -18.58 15.69 11.59
N ALA A 289 -19.42 15.93 12.60
CA ALA A 289 -19.59 15.00 13.72
C ALA A 289 -20.34 13.71 13.34
N ASN A 290 -21.20 13.73 12.31
CA ASN A 290 -21.93 12.57 11.84
C ASN A 290 -21.69 12.34 10.34
N PRO A 291 -20.76 11.45 9.99
CA PRO A 291 -20.41 11.15 8.60
C PRO A 291 -21.57 10.57 7.77
N ILE A 292 -22.48 9.80 8.41
CA ILE A 292 -23.60 9.16 7.72
C ILE A 292 -24.60 10.21 7.22
N LEU A 293 -24.97 11.17 8.06
CA LEU A 293 -25.86 12.28 7.66
C LEU A 293 -25.24 13.15 6.56
N SER A 294 -23.94 13.38 6.63
CA SER A 294 -23.23 14.14 5.58
C SER A 294 -23.25 13.38 4.25
N LEU A 295 -23.08 12.07 4.28
CA LEU A 295 -23.14 11.23 3.09
C LEU A 295 -24.56 11.17 2.48
N GLU A 296 -25.61 11.03 3.30
CA GLU A 296 -26.99 11.11 2.82
C GLU A 296 -27.28 12.48 2.17
N MET A 297 -26.81 13.56 2.80
CA MET A 297 -26.98 14.90 2.25
C MET A 297 -26.19 15.09 0.94
N LEU A 298 -25.00 14.47 0.83
CA LEU A 298 -24.23 14.47 -0.42
C LEU A 298 -25.00 13.78 -1.55
N VAL A 299 -25.61 12.61 -1.30
CA VAL A 299 -26.42 11.91 -2.29
C VAL A 299 -27.65 12.75 -2.70
N ILE A 300 -28.28 13.44 -1.75
CA ILE A 300 -29.38 14.37 -2.05
C ILE A 300 -28.89 15.54 -2.93
N LYS A 301 -27.72 16.14 -2.62
CA LYS A 301 -27.10 17.17 -3.47
C LYS A 301 -26.88 16.65 -4.90
N LEU A 302 -26.35 15.42 -5.05
CA LEU A 302 -26.11 14.82 -6.36
C LEU A 302 -27.41 14.59 -7.17
N LEU A 303 -28.49 14.18 -6.50
CA LEU A 303 -29.82 14.02 -7.13
C LEU A 303 -30.35 15.35 -7.70
N HIS A 304 -30.10 16.47 -7.02
CA HIS A 304 -30.55 17.81 -7.48
C HIS A 304 -29.63 18.42 -8.55
N LEU A 305 -28.43 17.90 -8.79
CA LEU A 305 -27.55 18.37 -9.87
C LEU A 305 -27.98 17.93 -11.26
N LYS A 306 -28.86 16.94 -11.35
CA LYS A 306 -29.37 16.43 -12.63
C LYS A 306 -30.49 17.31 -13.20
N ASN A 307 -31.22 18.03 -12.34
CA ASN A 307 -32.30 18.94 -12.74
C ASN A 307 -31.75 20.32 -13.07
#